data_8d43eb5b5e6c3122ebd3efe1bef581b7
#
_entry.id   8d43eb5b5e6c3122ebd3efe1bef581b7
#
_cell.length_a   1.000
_cell.length_b   1.000
_cell.length_c   1.000
_cell.angle_alpha   90.00
_cell.angle_beta   90.00
_cell.angle_gamma   90.00
#
_symmetry.space_group_name_H-M   'P 1'
#
loop_
_entity.id
_entity.type
_entity.pdbx_description
1 polymer ?
#
loop_
_entity_poly.entity_id
_entity_poly.type
_entity_poly.pdbx_seq_one_letter_code
_entity_poly.pdbx_strand_id
1 'polypeptide(L)'
;MRRILLVAAAVSLAGCTARAPQPEPVKPPPVVETPQVRSNLIGMSAGELIQRMGQPALQVREGPGLKLQFRGRSCILDAYLYPPTDGAGAERVTHVDTRLENGNDTSQPACIASLTRP
;
A
#
# COMPACT_ATOMS: atom_id res chain seq x y z
N MET A 1 62.90 -28.45 47.95
CA MET A 1 62.09 -29.32 47.05
C MET A 1 60.70 -29.44 47.64
N ARG A 2 59.79 -28.71 47.12
CA ARG A 2 58.38 -28.79 47.55
C ARG A 2 57.52 -28.65 46.29
N ARG A 3 57.00 -29.76 45.81
CA ARG A 3 56.08 -29.83 44.67
C ARG A 3 54.68 -29.45 45.17
N ILE A 4 54.18 -28.30 44.74
CA ILE A 4 52.81 -27.91 45.00
C ILE A 4 52.03 -28.26 43.72
N LEU A 5 51.20 -29.28 43.84
CA LEU A 5 50.20 -29.66 42.80
C LEU A 5 48.99 -28.76 42.97
N LEU A 6 48.80 -27.82 42.06
CA LEU A 6 47.57 -27.05 41.95
C LEU A 6 46.58 -27.85 41.06
N VAL A 7 45.56 -28.36 41.71
CA VAL A 7 44.42 -28.98 41.05
C VAL A 7 43.48 -27.85 40.65
N ALA A 8 43.40 -27.58 39.38
CA ALA A 8 42.43 -26.65 38.83
C ALA A 8 41.08 -27.38 38.62
N ALA A 9 40.11 -27.04 39.46
CA ALA A 9 38.75 -27.52 39.30
C ALA A 9 38.05 -26.65 38.24
N ALA A 10 37.82 -27.24 37.08
CA ALA A 10 36.97 -26.63 36.01
C ALA A 10 35.51 -26.79 36.38
N VAL A 11 34.84 -25.70 36.77
CA VAL A 11 33.41 -25.68 36.96
C VAL A 11 32.77 -25.37 35.65
N SER A 12 32.19 -26.39 35.01
CA SER A 12 31.39 -26.26 33.79
C SER A 12 29.97 -25.79 34.16
N LEU A 13 29.67 -24.48 34.00
CA LEU A 13 28.31 -24.00 34.05
C LEU A 13 27.58 -24.33 32.73
N ALA A 14 26.84 -25.41 32.76
CA ALA A 14 25.87 -25.72 31.72
C ALA A 14 24.67 -24.79 31.91
N GLY A 15 24.69 -23.62 31.30
CA GLY A 15 23.55 -22.71 31.21
C GLY A 15 22.53 -23.27 30.21
N CYS A 16 21.51 -23.96 30.71
CA CYS A 16 20.31 -24.23 29.92
C CYS A 16 19.53 -22.92 29.75
N THR A 17 19.76 -22.21 28.66
CA THR A 17 18.86 -21.12 28.26
C THR A 17 17.61 -21.76 27.67
N ALA A 18 16.57 -21.88 28.48
CA ALA A 18 15.22 -22.18 27.99
C ALA A 18 14.80 -21.04 27.08
N ARG A 19 14.85 -21.25 25.76
CA ARG A 19 14.31 -20.33 24.77
C ARG A 19 12.81 -20.26 24.99
N ALA A 20 12.30 -19.10 25.36
CA ALA A 20 10.85 -18.87 25.46
C ALA A 20 10.20 -19.24 24.13
N PRO A 21 9.01 -19.88 24.14
CA PRO A 21 8.29 -20.16 22.91
C PRO A 21 8.07 -18.84 22.15
N GLN A 22 8.64 -18.78 20.95
CA GLN A 22 8.42 -17.64 20.06
C GLN A 22 6.95 -17.69 19.64
N PRO A 23 6.17 -16.61 19.80
CA PRO A 23 4.79 -16.60 19.31
C PRO A 23 4.81 -16.99 17.83
N GLU A 24 4.04 -18.00 17.48
CA GLU A 24 3.86 -18.36 16.07
C GLU A 24 3.34 -17.12 15.32
N PRO A 25 3.86 -16.84 14.11
CA PRO A 25 3.37 -15.76 13.28
C PRO A 25 1.86 -15.99 13.05
N VAL A 26 1.04 -15.16 13.65
CA VAL A 26 -0.41 -15.18 13.41
C VAL A 26 -0.57 -14.90 11.93
N LYS A 27 -0.95 -15.93 11.17
CA LYS A 27 -1.29 -15.79 9.77
C LYS A 27 -2.41 -14.75 9.68
N PRO A 28 -2.22 -13.64 8.96
CA PRO A 28 -3.28 -12.65 8.83
C PRO A 28 -4.55 -13.35 8.33
N PRO A 29 -5.73 -13.01 8.85
CA PRO A 29 -6.97 -13.55 8.30
C PRO A 29 -6.99 -13.28 6.80
N PRO A 30 -7.54 -14.19 5.98
CA PRO A 30 -7.66 -13.97 4.56
C PRO A 30 -8.37 -12.64 4.36
N VAL A 31 -7.69 -11.71 3.68
CA VAL A 31 -8.30 -10.47 3.25
C VAL A 31 -9.42 -10.89 2.30
N VAL A 32 -10.65 -10.77 2.76
CA VAL A 32 -11.82 -10.91 1.89
C VAL A 32 -11.73 -9.71 0.95
N GLU A 33 -11.16 -9.92 -0.22
CA GLU A 33 -11.24 -8.94 -1.30
C GLU A 33 -12.72 -8.75 -1.61
N THR A 34 -13.28 -7.68 -1.06
CA THR A 34 -14.60 -7.21 -1.48
C THR A 34 -14.51 -7.01 -2.99
N PRO A 35 -15.42 -7.55 -3.81
CA PRO A 35 -15.40 -7.34 -5.25
C PRO A 35 -15.36 -5.83 -5.51
N GLN A 36 -14.19 -5.32 -5.88
CA GLN A 36 -14.08 -3.92 -6.26
C GLN A 36 -14.90 -3.76 -7.54
N VAL A 37 -15.99 -3.03 -7.43
CA VAL A 37 -16.75 -2.59 -8.61
C VAL A 37 -15.72 -1.84 -9.46
N ARG A 38 -15.37 -2.43 -10.61
CA ARG A 38 -14.41 -1.81 -11.52
C ARG A 38 -14.92 -0.43 -11.88
N SER A 39 -14.21 0.58 -11.44
CA SER A 39 -14.54 1.95 -11.73
C SER A 39 -14.50 2.17 -13.25
N ASN A 40 -15.43 2.98 -13.76
CA ASN A 40 -15.43 3.38 -15.16
C ASN A 40 -14.24 4.29 -15.55
N LEU A 41 -13.33 4.52 -14.62
CA LEU A 41 -12.07 5.25 -14.84
C LEU A 41 -10.91 4.33 -15.23
N ILE A 42 -11.03 3.02 -15.00
CA ILE A 42 -9.98 2.05 -15.34
C ILE A 42 -9.73 2.08 -16.86
N GLY A 43 -8.46 2.16 -17.25
CA GLY A 43 -8.03 2.26 -18.64
C GLY A 43 -7.97 3.66 -19.21
N MET A 44 -8.46 4.68 -18.51
CA MET A 44 -8.34 6.07 -18.93
C MET A 44 -6.89 6.57 -18.83
N SER A 45 -6.51 7.44 -19.73
CA SER A 45 -5.26 8.18 -19.65
C SER A 45 -5.36 9.37 -18.68
N ALA A 46 -4.22 9.95 -18.32
CA ALA A 46 -4.19 11.16 -17.50
C ALA A 46 -4.97 12.33 -18.16
N GLY A 47 -4.82 12.48 -19.48
CA GLY A 47 -5.55 13.52 -20.23
C GLY A 47 -7.05 13.35 -20.17
N GLU A 48 -7.56 12.13 -20.34
CA GLU A 48 -8.98 11.82 -20.25
C GLU A 48 -9.55 12.08 -18.85
N LEU A 49 -8.78 11.74 -17.80
CA LEU A 49 -9.16 12.07 -16.42
C LEU A 49 -9.27 13.58 -16.20
N ILE A 50 -8.27 14.35 -16.67
CA ILE A 50 -8.25 15.80 -16.53
C ILE A 50 -9.42 16.45 -17.30
N GLN A 51 -9.74 15.96 -18.48
CA GLN A 51 -10.90 16.43 -19.23
C GLN A 51 -12.21 16.17 -18.47
N ARG A 52 -12.32 15.03 -17.81
CA ARG A 52 -13.53 14.61 -17.12
C ARG A 52 -13.70 15.27 -15.76
N MET A 53 -12.64 15.39 -14.97
CA MET A 53 -12.67 15.84 -13.56
C MET A 53 -11.99 17.17 -13.32
N GLY A 54 -11.27 17.69 -14.31
CA GLY A 54 -10.48 18.92 -14.18
C GLY A 54 -9.06 18.67 -13.71
N GLN A 55 -8.35 19.74 -13.38
CA GLN A 55 -6.97 19.64 -12.93
C GLN A 55 -6.87 18.89 -11.60
N PRO A 56 -5.94 17.94 -11.46
CA PRO A 56 -5.70 17.28 -10.19
C PRO A 56 -5.13 18.27 -9.17
N ALA A 57 -5.52 18.11 -7.90
CA ALA A 57 -4.98 18.87 -6.79
C ALA A 57 -3.52 18.48 -6.47
N LEU A 58 -3.15 17.24 -6.79
CA LEU A 58 -1.80 16.70 -6.58
C LEU A 58 -1.46 15.73 -7.71
N GLN A 59 -0.23 15.79 -8.17
CA GLN A 59 0.35 14.86 -9.12
C GLN A 59 1.69 14.38 -8.59
N VAL A 60 1.86 13.08 -8.43
CA VAL A 60 3.08 12.45 -7.92
C VAL A 60 3.52 11.34 -8.86
N ARG A 61 4.81 11.36 -9.22
CA ARG A 61 5.41 10.27 -9.98
C ARG A 61 6.28 9.43 -9.07
N GLU A 62 6.03 8.13 -9.06
CA GLU A 62 6.78 7.15 -8.28
C GLU A 62 7.23 6.02 -9.21
N GLY A 63 8.51 6.04 -9.58
CA GLY A 63 9.04 5.09 -10.56
C GLY A 63 8.25 5.16 -11.87
N PRO A 64 7.74 4.04 -12.40
CA PRO A 64 6.92 4.01 -13.61
C PRO A 64 5.49 4.49 -13.38
N GLY A 65 5.07 4.61 -12.12
CA GLY A 65 3.71 4.98 -11.75
C GLY A 65 3.47 6.48 -11.69
N LEU A 66 2.25 6.89 -11.99
CA LEU A 66 1.76 8.25 -11.85
C LEU A 66 0.50 8.22 -10.98
N LYS A 67 0.51 8.97 -9.89
CA LYS A 67 -0.67 9.18 -9.05
C LYS A 67 -1.24 10.56 -9.33
N LEU A 68 -2.54 10.61 -9.64
CA LEU A 68 -3.31 11.85 -9.74
C LEU A 68 -4.35 11.88 -8.61
N GLN A 69 -4.33 12.94 -7.83
CA GLN A 69 -5.31 13.16 -6.77
C GLN A 69 -6.28 14.25 -7.16
N PHE A 70 -7.56 13.94 -7.13
CA PHE A 70 -8.65 14.90 -7.35
C PHE A 70 -9.35 15.14 -6.02
N ARG A 71 -9.60 16.41 -5.70
CA ARG A 71 -10.30 16.83 -4.49
C ARG A 71 -11.62 17.48 -4.82
N GLY A 72 -12.67 16.94 -4.26
CA GLY A 72 -13.99 17.53 -4.24
C GLY A 72 -14.38 18.06 -2.86
N ARG A 73 -15.61 18.55 -2.74
CA ARG A 73 -16.16 18.99 -1.45
C ARG A 73 -16.46 17.83 -0.50
N SER A 74 -16.75 16.67 -1.04
CA SER A 74 -17.23 15.51 -0.28
C SER A 74 -16.26 14.35 -0.24
N CYS A 75 -15.25 14.33 -1.14
CA CYS A 75 -14.33 13.23 -1.19
C CYS A 75 -13.01 13.56 -1.89
N ILE A 76 -12.05 12.69 -1.69
CA ILE A 76 -10.76 12.67 -2.37
C ILE A 76 -10.71 11.39 -3.20
N LEU A 77 -10.28 11.50 -4.45
CA LEU A 77 -10.06 10.39 -5.36
C LEU A 77 -8.58 10.35 -5.75
N ASP A 78 -7.95 9.20 -5.57
CA ASP A 78 -6.61 8.91 -6.02
C ASP A 78 -6.67 7.93 -7.20
N ALA A 79 -6.19 8.34 -8.37
CA ALA A 79 -6.06 7.49 -9.54
C ALA A 79 -4.59 7.13 -9.73
N TYR A 80 -4.32 5.84 -9.89
CA TYR A 80 -2.97 5.30 -10.11
C TYR A 80 -2.86 4.80 -11.54
N LEU A 81 -1.93 5.38 -12.29
CA LEU A 81 -1.69 5.10 -13.69
C LEU A 81 -0.33 4.43 -13.85
N TYR A 82 -0.30 3.40 -14.68
CA TYR A 82 0.93 2.69 -15.03
C TYR A 82 1.01 2.49 -16.54
N PRO A 83 2.24 2.39 -17.09
CA PRO A 83 2.42 2.00 -18.48
C PRO A 83 1.84 0.59 -18.71
N PRO A 84 1.41 0.28 -19.93
CA PRO A 84 1.02 -1.07 -20.30
C PRO A 84 2.15 -2.08 -20.02
N THR A 85 1.79 -3.34 -19.75
CA THR A 85 2.75 -4.41 -19.42
C THR A 85 3.73 -4.72 -20.56
N ASP A 86 3.37 -4.42 -21.79
CA ASP A 86 4.24 -4.52 -22.97
C ASP A 86 5.23 -3.34 -23.09
N GLY A 87 5.13 -2.33 -22.19
CA GLY A 87 5.98 -1.14 -22.18
C GLY A 87 5.69 -0.13 -23.29
N ALA A 88 4.69 -0.39 -24.14
CA ALA A 88 4.31 0.48 -25.24
C ALA A 88 3.06 1.30 -24.92
N GLY A 89 3.12 2.62 -25.14
CA GLY A 89 1.98 3.51 -25.02
C GLY A 89 1.94 4.33 -23.74
N ALA A 90 0.91 5.18 -23.64
CA ALA A 90 0.71 6.06 -22.51
C ALA A 90 0.22 5.29 -21.28
N GLU A 91 0.54 5.82 -20.10
CA GLU A 91 0.06 5.33 -18.81
C GLU A 91 -1.47 5.32 -18.76
N ARG A 92 -2.03 4.28 -18.16
CA ARG A 92 -3.46 4.08 -18.00
C ARG A 92 -3.82 3.82 -16.56
N VAL A 93 -4.99 4.24 -16.14
CA VAL A 93 -5.51 3.96 -14.80
C VAL A 93 -5.65 2.46 -14.62
N THR A 94 -4.99 1.95 -13.58
CA THR A 94 -5.06 0.55 -13.17
C THR A 94 -5.78 0.38 -11.83
N HIS A 95 -5.79 1.42 -11.01
CA HIS A 95 -6.39 1.40 -9.68
C HIS A 95 -6.94 2.77 -9.31
N VAL A 96 -8.04 2.78 -8.54
CA VAL A 96 -8.70 3.99 -8.04
C VAL A 96 -9.09 3.78 -6.58
N ASP A 97 -8.68 4.71 -5.72
CA ASP A 97 -9.12 4.80 -4.33
C ASP A 97 -9.94 6.05 -4.09
N THR A 98 -10.92 5.94 -3.21
CA THR A 98 -11.72 7.08 -2.76
C THR A 98 -11.85 7.08 -1.25
N ARG A 99 -11.81 8.27 -0.66
CA ARG A 99 -11.97 8.48 0.78
C ARG A 99 -12.57 9.84 1.09
N LEU A 100 -13.07 10.00 2.29
CA LEU A 100 -13.40 11.30 2.86
C LEU A 100 -12.11 12.03 3.30
N GLU A 101 -12.20 13.33 3.57
CA GLU A 101 -11.03 14.09 4.05
C GLU A 101 -10.49 13.61 5.39
N ASN A 102 -11.34 13.01 6.23
CA ASN A 102 -10.94 12.40 7.50
C ASN A 102 -10.29 11.01 7.35
N GLY A 103 -10.16 10.50 6.12
CA GLY A 103 -9.58 9.21 5.81
C GLY A 103 -10.55 8.03 5.80
N ASN A 104 -11.80 8.23 6.19
CA ASN A 104 -12.81 7.18 6.16
C ASN A 104 -13.19 6.79 4.72
N ASP A 105 -13.62 5.55 4.56
CA ASP A 105 -14.12 5.04 3.28
C ASP A 105 -15.36 5.81 2.81
N THR A 106 -15.52 5.89 1.50
CA THR A 106 -16.70 6.46 0.86
C THR A 106 -17.08 5.68 -0.39
N SER A 107 -18.31 5.89 -0.86
CA SER A 107 -18.76 5.28 -2.10
C SER A 107 -17.97 5.80 -3.30
N GLN A 108 -17.24 4.91 -3.96
CA GLN A 108 -16.44 5.25 -5.13
C GLN A 108 -17.31 5.81 -6.28
N PRO A 109 -18.45 5.18 -6.65
CA PRO A 109 -19.30 5.75 -7.69
C PRO A 109 -19.84 7.14 -7.35
N ALA A 110 -20.23 7.38 -6.10
CA ALA A 110 -20.73 8.68 -5.66
C ALA A 110 -19.61 9.75 -5.68
N CYS A 111 -18.41 9.39 -5.26
CA CYS A 111 -17.26 10.28 -5.34
C CYS A 111 -16.93 10.65 -6.80
N ILE A 112 -16.84 9.68 -7.69
CA ILE A 112 -16.60 9.90 -9.13
C ILE A 112 -17.65 10.84 -9.71
N ALA A 113 -18.93 10.59 -9.43
CA ALA A 113 -20.03 11.43 -9.90
C ALA A 113 -19.91 12.88 -9.41
N SER A 114 -19.50 13.09 -8.16
CA SER A 114 -19.33 14.43 -7.57
C SER A 114 -18.16 15.20 -8.15
N LEU A 115 -17.14 14.51 -8.65
CA LEU A 115 -15.93 15.11 -9.25
C LEU A 115 -16.07 15.31 -10.76
N THR A 116 -16.96 14.57 -11.41
CA THR A 116 -17.17 14.68 -12.85
C THR A 116 -17.79 16.04 -13.18
N ARG A 117 -17.19 16.75 -14.12
CA ARG A 117 -17.73 18.02 -14.62
C ARG A 117 -18.94 17.76 -15.51
N PRO A 118 -19.93 18.65 -15.44
CA PRO A 118 -21.07 18.57 -16.34
C PRO A 118 -20.68 18.81 -17.80
#